data_fb8757ef4519ff092a2460f44fb6546f
#
_entry.id   fb8757ef4519ff092a2460f44fb6546f
#
_cell.length_a   1.000
_cell.length_b   1.000
_cell.length_c   1.000
_cell.angle_alpha   90.00
_cell.angle_beta   90.00
_cell.angle_gamma   90.00
#
_symmetry.space_group_name_H-M   'P 1'
#
loop_
_entity.id
_entity.type
_entity.pdbx_description
1 polymer ?
#
loop_
_entity_poly.entity_id
_entity_poly.type
_entity_poly.pdbx_seq_one_letter_code
_entity_poly.pdbx_strand_id
1 'polypeptide(L)'
;MKKIWIFSIVALFFMGCEGFLDTENLTKKDNSNFPKTSGDAETALTGIYALLREMTPGEDGQGFFLTAELLSDDRFGGGGPDDRRMHAVDRLKKVDENMFSDVWKQDYRAIYRSNMLLNSLDGISWESQETRNKIEGQAHFLRAYFYFDLCRLFGTVP
;
A
#
# COMPACT_ATOMS: atom_id res chain seq x y z
N MET A 1 37.79 -28.63 40.25
CA MET A 1 37.81 -27.15 40.11
C MET A 1 37.58 -26.65 38.66
N LYS A 2 38.18 -27.29 37.65
CA LYS A 2 37.99 -26.86 36.23
C LYS A 2 36.52 -26.94 35.71
N LYS A 3 35.70 -27.88 36.18
CA LYS A 3 34.30 -28.03 35.74
C LYS A 3 33.37 -26.95 36.27
N ILE A 4 33.68 -26.33 37.41
CA ILE A 4 32.87 -25.22 38.01
C ILE A 4 33.05 -23.94 37.20
N TRP A 5 34.25 -23.68 36.69
CA TRP A 5 34.53 -22.52 35.86
C TRP A 5 33.79 -22.56 34.50
N ILE A 6 33.66 -23.75 33.92
CA ILE A 6 32.91 -23.91 32.66
C ILE A 6 31.45 -23.68 32.87
N PHE A 7 30.86 -24.12 34.01
CA PHE A 7 29.46 -23.88 34.33
C PHE A 7 29.15 -22.38 34.58
N SER A 8 30.09 -21.65 35.23
CA SER A 8 29.97 -20.21 35.45
C SER A 8 30.02 -19.41 34.15
N ILE A 9 30.84 -19.79 33.17
CA ILE A 9 30.93 -19.13 31.88
C ILE A 9 29.68 -19.37 31.03
N VAL A 10 29.14 -20.58 31.06
CA VAL A 10 27.89 -20.92 30.36
C VAL A 10 26.69 -20.19 30.93
N ALA A 11 26.62 -20.00 32.25
CA ALA A 11 25.56 -19.24 32.91
C ALA A 11 25.54 -17.73 32.54
N LEU A 12 26.68 -17.13 32.22
CA LEU A 12 26.80 -15.76 31.77
C LEU A 12 26.24 -15.50 30.36
N PHE A 13 26.19 -16.54 29.51
CA PHE A 13 25.60 -16.42 28.16
C PHE A 13 24.05 -16.40 28.15
N PHE A 14 23.41 -16.82 29.26
CA PHE A 14 21.94 -16.76 29.38
C PHE A 14 21.41 -15.46 30.01
N MET A 15 22.26 -14.55 30.42
CA MET A 15 21.86 -13.20 30.85
C MET A 15 21.82 -12.21 29.67
N GLY A 16 21.23 -12.60 28.55
CA GLY A 16 20.88 -11.69 27.48
C GLY A 16 19.80 -10.71 27.98
N CYS A 17 20.03 -9.41 27.91
CA CYS A 17 19.01 -8.42 28.17
C CYS A 17 17.89 -8.58 27.12
N GLU A 18 16.78 -9.21 27.50
CA GLU A 18 15.53 -9.08 26.75
C GLU A 18 15.16 -7.58 26.74
N GLY A 19 15.00 -7.00 25.57
CA GLY A 19 14.63 -5.59 25.41
C GLY A 19 15.76 -4.63 25.05
N PHE A 20 17.05 -5.04 25.08
CA PHE A 20 18.11 -4.11 24.64
C PHE A 20 18.03 -3.74 23.15
N LEU A 21 17.45 -4.64 22.33
CA LEU A 21 17.23 -4.43 20.89
C LEU A 21 15.81 -3.92 20.56
N ASP A 22 14.89 -3.93 21.54
CA ASP A 22 13.54 -3.40 21.40
C ASP A 22 13.54 -1.88 21.63
N THR A 23 14.15 -1.15 20.70
CA THR A 23 14.06 0.30 20.67
C THR A 23 12.80 0.71 19.93
N GLU A 24 11.92 1.44 20.60
CA GLU A 24 10.78 2.10 19.97
C GLU A 24 11.28 2.96 18.80
N ASN A 25 10.73 2.74 17.62
CA ASN A 25 11.13 3.48 16.43
C ASN A 25 10.53 4.89 16.45
N LEU A 26 11.21 5.82 17.10
CA LEU A 26 10.76 7.22 17.26
C LEU A 26 10.88 8.05 15.98
N THR A 27 11.62 7.57 14.98
CA THR A 27 11.94 8.34 13.77
C THR A 27 11.16 7.92 12.54
N LYS A 28 10.57 6.71 12.54
CA LYS A 28 9.75 6.22 11.42
C LYS A 28 8.33 5.96 11.89
N LYS A 29 7.36 6.39 11.10
CA LYS A 29 5.96 6.01 11.29
C LYS A 29 5.78 4.57 10.86
N ASP A 30 5.38 3.70 11.77
CA ASP A 30 5.04 2.31 11.52
C ASP A 30 3.68 1.97 12.16
N ASN A 31 3.22 0.74 11.98
CA ASN A 31 1.89 0.33 12.43
C ASN A 31 1.72 0.36 13.96
N SER A 32 2.80 0.43 14.74
CA SER A 32 2.74 0.48 16.21
C SER A 32 2.54 1.92 16.73
N ASN A 33 3.03 2.90 15.98
CA ASN A 33 3.06 4.31 16.40
C ASN A 33 2.24 5.25 15.51
N PHE A 34 1.63 4.76 14.42
CA PHE A 34 0.87 5.57 13.46
C PHE A 34 -0.30 4.79 12.85
N PRO A 35 -1.51 5.39 12.71
CA PRO A 35 -1.92 6.72 13.20
C PRO A 35 -2.34 6.69 14.69
N LYS A 36 -2.15 7.79 15.44
CA LYS A 36 -2.55 7.94 16.87
C LYS A 36 -3.49 9.11 17.11
N THR A 37 -3.48 10.10 16.24
CA THR A 37 -4.28 11.33 16.35
C THR A 37 -5.15 11.55 15.12
N SER A 38 -6.15 12.44 15.21
CA SER A 38 -6.95 12.88 14.05
C SER A 38 -6.07 13.37 12.89
N GLY A 39 -5.05 14.17 13.17
CA GLY A 39 -4.11 14.68 12.16
C GLY A 39 -3.28 13.56 11.52
N ASP A 40 -2.93 12.52 12.26
CA ASP A 40 -2.28 11.34 11.69
C ASP A 40 -3.22 10.58 10.76
N ALA A 41 -4.49 10.45 11.14
CA ALA A 41 -5.51 9.79 10.32
C ALA A 41 -5.75 10.55 9.01
N GLU A 42 -5.80 11.89 9.06
CA GLU A 42 -5.87 12.74 7.86
C GLU A 42 -4.64 12.58 6.97
N THR A 43 -3.45 12.48 7.56
CA THR A 43 -2.20 12.23 6.84
C THR A 43 -2.22 10.86 6.15
N ALA A 44 -2.70 9.82 6.87
CA ALA A 44 -2.86 8.48 6.30
C ALA A 44 -3.86 8.47 5.14
N LEU A 45 -5.02 9.12 5.30
CA LEU A 45 -6.03 9.27 4.25
C LEU A 45 -5.48 10.01 3.04
N THR A 46 -4.75 11.10 3.25
CA THR A 46 -4.07 11.85 2.18
C THR A 46 -3.09 10.96 1.41
N GLY A 47 -2.38 10.07 2.12
CA GLY A 47 -1.50 9.08 1.51
C GLY A 47 -2.24 8.04 0.64
N ILE A 48 -3.52 7.76 0.91
CA ILE A 48 -4.37 6.91 0.05
C ILE A 48 -4.81 7.71 -1.18
N TYR A 49 -5.24 8.96 -1.01
CA TYR A 49 -5.56 9.85 -2.15
C TYR A 49 -4.38 10.08 -3.08
N ALA A 50 -3.14 10.13 -2.55
CA ALA A 50 -1.94 10.24 -3.38
C ALA A 50 -1.80 9.04 -4.32
N LEU A 51 -2.14 7.83 -3.88
CA LEU A 51 -2.15 6.65 -4.75
C LEU A 51 -3.21 6.75 -5.85
N LEU A 52 -4.39 7.31 -5.56
CA LEU A 52 -5.39 7.57 -6.60
C LEU A 52 -4.85 8.50 -7.69
N ARG A 53 -4.05 9.51 -7.32
CA ARG A 53 -3.40 10.39 -8.30
C ARG A 53 -2.35 9.66 -9.13
N GLU A 54 -1.58 8.73 -8.56
CA GLU A 54 -0.59 7.92 -9.28
C GLU A 54 -1.24 7.03 -10.36
N MET A 55 -2.54 6.77 -10.27
CA MET A 55 -3.31 5.99 -11.26
C MET A 55 -3.82 6.83 -12.43
N THR A 56 -3.73 8.15 -12.35
CA THR A 56 -4.07 9.05 -13.46
C THR A 56 -2.87 9.20 -14.39
N PRO A 57 -3.08 9.44 -15.70
CA PRO A 57 -2.01 9.59 -16.65
C PRO A 57 -1.07 10.74 -16.25
N GLY A 58 0.18 10.42 -15.97
CA GLY A 58 1.30 11.32 -15.75
C GLY A 58 2.51 10.80 -16.52
N GLU A 59 3.69 11.37 -16.28
CA GLU A 59 4.93 10.93 -16.96
C GLU A 59 5.25 9.45 -16.76
N ASP A 60 4.77 8.84 -15.63
CA ASP A 60 4.88 7.41 -15.32
C ASP A 60 3.55 6.65 -15.52
N GLY A 61 2.57 7.25 -16.16
CA GLY A 61 1.15 6.89 -16.24
C GLY A 61 0.82 5.47 -16.70
N GLN A 62 0.99 4.50 -15.82
CA GLN A 62 0.70 3.08 -16.04
C GLN A 62 -0.49 2.60 -15.20
N GLY A 63 -1.38 3.54 -14.81
CA GLY A 63 -2.54 3.23 -13.99
C GLY A 63 -3.72 2.66 -14.76
N PHE A 64 -4.79 2.38 -14.02
CA PHE A 64 -6.04 1.84 -14.56
C PHE A 64 -6.55 2.63 -15.77
N PHE A 65 -6.56 3.96 -15.70
CA PHE A 65 -7.12 4.81 -16.74
C PHE A 65 -6.41 4.61 -18.09
N LEU A 66 -5.07 4.68 -18.12
CA LEU A 66 -4.32 4.45 -19.36
C LEU A 66 -4.49 3.02 -19.88
N THR A 67 -4.50 2.02 -18.98
CA THR A 67 -4.71 0.62 -19.38
C THR A 67 -6.09 0.42 -20.00
N ALA A 68 -7.13 1.01 -19.40
CA ALA A 68 -8.50 0.93 -19.93
C ALA A 68 -8.64 1.65 -21.28
N GLU A 69 -7.98 2.80 -21.46
CA GLU A 69 -7.96 3.54 -22.71
C GLU A 69 -7.29 2.74 -23.85
N LEU A 70 -6.17 2.07 -23.53
CA LEU A 70 -5.47 1.24 -24.53
C LEU A 70 -6.22 -0.04 -24.89
N LEU A 71 -7.08 -0.55 -23.97
CA LEU A 71 -7.96 -1.68 -24.26
C LEU A 71 -9.17 -1.31 -25.10
N SER A 72 -9.47 -0.01 -25.20
CA SER A 72 -10.49 0.49 -26.11
C SER A 72 -9.87 0.71 -27.50
N ASP A 73 -10.67 0.70 -28.55
CA ASP A 73 -10.22 1.02 -29.91
C ASP A 73 -9.96 2.52 -30.12
N ASP A 74 -10.17 3.34 -29.08
CA ASP A 74 -10.11 4.81 -29.18
C ASP A 74 -8.69 5.38 -28.98
N ARG A 75 -7.74 4.55 -28.48
CA ARG A 75 -6.38 4.99 -28.19
C ARG A 75 -5.34 4.04 -28.76
N PHE A 76 -4.34 4.61 -29.44
CA PHE A 76 -3.19 3.88 -29.96
C PHE A 76 -2.09 3.70 -28.91
N GLY A 77 -1.46 2.53 -28.89
CA GLY A 77 -0.48 2.09 -27.90
C GLY A 77 0.90 2.74 -27.95
N GLY A 78 1.04 3.93 -28.53
CA GLY A 78 2.29 4.67 -28.55
C GLY A 78 2.99 4.69 -29.91
N GLY A 79 3.96 5.58 -30.06
CA GLY A 79 4.59 5.92 -31.36
C GLY A 79 5.99 5.33 -31.59
N GLY A 80 6.63 4.72 -30.60
CA GLY A 80 8.01 4.29 -30.67
C GLY A 80 8.25 2.81 -30.36
N PRO A 81 9.44 2.29 -30.71
CA PRO A 81 9.83 0.91 -30.42
C PRO A 81 9.95 0.63 -28.92
N ASP A 82 10.09 1.68 -28.10
CA ASP A 82 10.22 1.56 -26.65
C ASP A 82 8.86 1.43 -25.94
N ASP A 83 7.74 1.74 -26.63
CA ASP A 83 6.38 1.64 -26.10
C ASP A 83 5.81 0.20 -26.11
N ARG A 84 6.67 -0.80 -25.99
CA ARG A 84 6.34 -2.23 -26.12
C ARG A 84 5.20 -2.68 -25.22
N ARG A 85 5.15 -2.15 -23.98
CA ARG A 85 4.12 -2.50 -23.01
C ARG A 85 2.74 -1.96 -23.45
N MET A 86 2.69 -0.71 -23.92
CA MET A 86 1.48 -0.09 -24.43
C MET A 86 0.99 -0.79 -25.70
N HIS A 87 1.89 -1.06 -26.65
CA HIS A 87 1.56 -1.83 -27.84
C HIS A 87 1.02 -3.24 -27.54
N ALA A 88 1.49 -3.85 -26.45
CA ALA A 88 1.01 -5.17 -26.07
C ALA A 88 -0.42 -5.13 -25.56
N VAL A 89 -0.76 -4.10 -24.76
CA VAL A 89 -2.12 -3.88 -24.26
C VAL A 89 -3.07 -3.53 -25.40
N ASP A 90 -2.71 -2.55 -26.23
CA ASP A 90 -3.45 -2.11 -27.40
C ASP A 90 -3.79 -3.28 -28.38
N ARG A 91 -2.85 -4.20 -28.56
CA ARG A 91 -3.03 -5.36 -29.42
C ARG A 91 -3.53 -6.62 -28.72
N LEU A 92 -3.95 -6.51 -27.48
CA LEU A 92 -4.41 -7.63 -26.62
C LEU A 92 -3.40 -8.79 -26.57
N LYS A 93 -2.10 -8.48 -26.63
CA LYS A 93 -1.03 -9.48 -26.61
C LYS A 93 -0.58 -9.76 -25.19
N LYS A 94 -0.39 -11.04 -24.88
CA LYS A 94 0.26 -11.44 -23.63
C LYS A 94 1.76 -11.14 -23.73
N VAL A 95 2.28 -10.37 -22.79
CA VAL A 95 3.71 -10.12 -22.59
C VAL A 95 4.06 -10.34 -21.12
N ASP A 96 5.31 -10.71 -20.87
CA ASP A 96 5.78 -10.98 -19.50
C ASP A 96 5.75 -9.72 -18.62
N GLU A 97 6.04 -8.56 -19.21
CA GLU A 97 5.92 -7.25 -18.58
C GLU A 97 4.78 -6.47 -19.21
N ASN A 98 3.63 -6.44 -18.57
CA ASN A 98 2.47 -5.68 -19.03
C ASN A 98 2.03 -4.64 -17.97
N MET A 99 1.18 -3.73 -18.41
CA MET A 99 0.64 -2.67 -17.55
C MET A 99 -0.32 -3.19 -16.48
N PHE A 100 -0.91 -4.37 -16.68
CA PHE A 100 -1.85 -4.97 -15.72
C PHE A 100 -1.20 -5.28 -14.37
N SER A 101 0.07 -5.69 -14.35
CA SER A 101 0.79 -5.96 -13.10
C SER A 101 0.99 -4.71 -12.26
N ASP A 102 1.11 -3.55 -12.89
CA ASP A 102 1.28 -2.28 -12.19
C ASP A 102 -0.06 -1.82 -11.59
N VAL A 103 -1.17 -1.90 -12.36
CA VAL A 103 -2.52 -1.64 -11.83
C VAL A 103 -2.80 -2.56 -10.64
N TRP A 104 -2.56 -3.86 -10.77
CA TRP A 104 -2.74 -4.82 -9.69
C TRP A 104 -2.00 -4.41 -8.42
N LYS A 105 -0.70 -4.12 -8.52
CA LYS A 105 0.14 -3.74 -7.38
C LYS A 105 -0.29 -2.42 -6.75
N GLN A 106 -0.62 -1.42 -7.57
CA GLN A 106 -1.04 -0.10 -7.10
C GLN A 106 -2.37 -0.16 -6.35
N ASP A 107 -3.37 -0.83 -6.93
CA ASP A 107 -4.69 -0.96 -6.31
C ASP A 107 -4.63 -1.74 -5.00
N TYR A 108 -3.92 -2.88 -4.97
CA TYR A 108 -3.76 -3.63 -3.72
C TYR A 108 -2.95 -2.87 -2.66
N ARG A 109 -1.98 -2.06 -3.06
CA ARG A 109 -1.27 -1.15 -2.15
C ARG A 109 -2.22 -0.12 -1.54
N ALA A 110 -3.13 0.42 -2.33
CA ALA A 110 -4.14 1.38 -1.86
C ALA A 110 -5.19 0.72 -0.96
N ILE A 111 -5.67 -0.46 -1.32
CA ILE A 111 -6.56 -1.28 -0.49
C ILE A 111 -5.89 -1.62 0.86
N TYR A 112 -4.62 -2.03 0.84
CA TYR A 112 -3.87 -2.30 2.06
C TYR A 112 -3.79 -1.08 2.97
N ARG A 113 -3.45 0.10 2.44
CA ARG A 113 -3.41 1.35 3.22
C ARG A 113 -4.78 1.73 3.77
N SER A 114 -5.83 1.54 2.99
CA SER A 114 -7.21 1.76 3.43
C SER A 114 -7.59 0.82 4.58
N ASN A 115 -7.24 -0.46 4.48
CA ASN A 115 -7.47 -1.44 5.54
C ASN A 115 -6.68 -1.08 6.82
N MET A 116 -5.43 -0.66 6.68
CA MET A 116 -4.61 -0.24 7.83
C MET A 116 -5.24 0.95 8.57
N LEU A 117 -5.71 1.96 7.85
CA LEU A 117 -6.40 3.11 8.45
C LEU A 117 -7.70 2.66 9.14
N LEU A 118 -8.56 1.89 8.46
CA LEU A 118 -9.83 1.41 8.99
C LEU A 118 -9.63 0.54 10.24
N ASN A 119 -8.61 -0.31 10.27
CA ASN A 119 -8.31 -1.16 11.43
C ASN A 119 -7.73 -0.37 12.62
N SER A 120 -7.22 0.83 12.41
CA SER A 120 -6.64 1.66 13.45
C SER A 120 -7.63 2.63 14.12
N LEU A 121 -8.86 2.79 13.59
CA LEU A 121 -9.81 3.83 14.00
C LEU A 121 -10.10 3.86 15.51
N ASP A 122 -10.20 2.71 16.15
CA ASP A 122 -10.50 2.62 17.57
C ASP A 122 -9.31 3.01 18.48
N GLY A 123 -8.09 2.98 17.94
CA GLY A 123 -6.87 3.38 18.65
C GLY A 123 -6.48 4.84 18.48
N ILE A 124 -7.27 5.63 17.76
CA ILE A 124 -6.98 7.03 17.44
C ILE A 124 -7.67 7.96 18.43
N SER A 125 -6.94 8.97 18.92
CA SER A 125 -7.51 10.06 19.70
C SER A 125 -8.17 11.07 18.77
N TRP A 126 -9.51 11.05 18.72
CA TRP A 126 -10.30 11.88 17.81
C TRP A 126 -10.66 13.24 18.42
N GLU A 127 -10.55 14.28 17.61
CA GLU A 127 -11.03 15.63 17.98
C GLU A 127 -12.56 15.69 18.06
N SER A 128 -13.24 14.96 17.18
CA SER A 128 -14.69 14.85 17.16
C SER A 128 -15.16 13.56 16.51
N GLN A 129 -16.37 13.12 16.83
CA GLN A 129 -17.02 11.99 16.16
C GLN A 129 -17.30 12.29 14.69
N GLU A 130 -17.54 13.53 14.34
CA GLU A 130 -17.75 13.97 12.96
C GLU A 130 -16.49 13.76 12.13
N THR A 131 -15.31 14.16 12.64
CA THR A 131 -14.01 13.95 12.00
C THR A 131 -13.75 12.46 11.79
N ARG A 132 -14.01 11.63 12.81
CA ARG A 132 -13.89 10.17 12.69
C ARG A 132 -14.76 9.64 11.55
N ASN A 133 -16.06 9.95 11.57
CA ASN A 133 -17.01 9.45 10.57
C ASN A 133 -16.64 9.88 9.16
N LYS A 134 -16.15 11.11 8.99
CA LYS A 134 -15.70 11.65 7.70
C LYS A 134 -14.50 10.87 7.16
N ILE A 135 -13.50 10.59 8.00
CA ILE A 135 -12.29 9.86 7.59
C ILE A 135 -12.63 8.39 7.30
N GLU A 136 -13.40 7.76 8.15
CA GLU A 136 -13.87 6.39 7.98
C GLU A 136 -14.65 6.22 6.67
N GLY A 137 -15.62 7.11 6.41
CA GLY A 137 -16.41 7.10 5.17
C GLY A 137 -15.56 7.24 3.91
N GLN A 138 -14.58 8.16 3.93
CA GLN A 138 -13.66 8.35 2.80
C GLN A 138 -12.74 7.13 2.60
N ALA A 139 -12.23 6.54 3.67
CA ALA A 139 -11.40 5.33 3.58
C ALA A 139 -12.17 4.14 3.00
N HIS A 140 -13.44 3.96 3.40
CA HIS A 140 -14.32 2.95 2.81
C HIS A 140 -14.60 3.21 1.33
N PHE A 141 -14.87 4.46 0.98
CA PHE A 141 -15.10 4.86 -0.43
C PHE A 141 -13.88 4.55 -1.30
N LEU A 142 -12.70 4.99 -0.88
CA LEU A 142 -11.46 4.76 -1.63
C LEU A 142 -11.17 3.26 -1.78
N ARG A 143 -11.32 2.48 -0.70
CA ARG A 143 -11.16 1.03 -0.77
C ARG A 143 -12.09 0.38 -1.78
N ALA A 144 -13.37 0.79 -1.78
CA ALA A 144 -14.36 0.28 -2.73
C ALA A 144 -14.01 0.70 -4.18
N TYR A 145 -13.50 1.90 -4.38
CA TYR A 145 -13.06 2.40 -5.67
C TYR A 145 -11.93 1.52 -6.26
N PHE A 146 -10.89 1.23 -5.49
CA PHE A 146 -9.77 0.39 -5.96
C PHE A 146 -10.20 -1.05 -6.23
N TYR A 147 -11.09 -1.62 -5.41
CA TYR A 147 -11.68 -2.92 -5.72
C TYR A 147 -12.52 -2.88 -6.99
N PHE A 148 -13.24 -1.81 -7.24
CA PHE A 148 -14.02 -1.65 -8.47
C PHE A 148 -13.13 -1.63 -9.71
N ASP A 149 -11.99 -0.93 -9.67
CA ASP A 149 -11.01 -0.92 -10.75
C ASP A 149 -10.43 -2.33 -11.00
N LEU A 150 -10.06 -3.04 -9.95
CA LEU A 150 -9.60 -4.43 -10.04
C LEU A 150 -10.67 -5.34 -10.66
N CYS A 151 -11.92 -5.26 -10.19
CA CYS A 151 -13.00 -6.09 -10.72
C CYS A 151 -13.28 -5.83 -12.21
N ARG A 152 -13.16 -4.57 -12.65
CA ARG A 152 -13.36 -4.22 -14.07
C ARG A 152 -12.30 -4.81 -14.99
N LEU A 153 -11.03 -4.90 -14.52
CA LEU A 153 -9.92 -5.41 -15.33
C LEU A 153 -9.71 -6.92 -15.18
N PHE A 154 -9.91 -7.47 -13.98
CA PHE A 154 -9.51 -8.84 -13.66
C PHE A 154 -10.69 -9.76 -13.35
N GLY A 155 -11.91 -9.24 -13.24
CA GLY A 155 -13.07 -10.01 -12.82
C GLY A 155 -13.09 -10.25 -11.31
N THR A 156 -13.30 -11.49 -10.88
CA THR A 156 -13.28 -11.83 -9.45
C THR A 156 -11.88 -11.72 -8.86
N VAL A 157 -11.76 -10.93 -7.81
CA VAL A 157 -10.48 -10.69 -7.09
C VAL A 157 -10.62 -11.08 -5.61
N PRO A 158 -9.52 -11.47 -4.93
CA PRO A 158 -9.50 -11.81 -3.51
C PRO A 158 -9.73 -10.62 -2.59
#